data_427e5e4b1d1e6591e95b7aec8142d7f2
#
_entry.id   427e5e4b1d1e6591e95b7aec8142d7f2
#
_cell.length_a   1.000
_cell.length_b   1.000
_cell.length_c   1.000
_cell.angle_alpha   90.00
_cell.angle_beta   90.00
_cell.angle_gamma   90.00
#
_symmetry.space_group_name_H-M   'P 1'
#
loop_
_entity.id
_entity.type
_entity.pdbx_description
1 polymer ?
#
loop_
_entity_poly.entity_id
_entity_poly.type
_entity_poly.pdbx_seq_one_letter_code
_entity_poly.pdbx_strand_id
1 'polypeptide(L)'
;WSPVYHFYVDDKTLVFNPPSLEEVLNKFPSTHPRILLERKDWDNIIERNKDNPEAKSYITKANKCFQHPLKHLEEEIDTTQVVKLTNIVQQRSALIREGRKIVDREEANIEAMVRAYLLTKDARYAQEAFKRLSEIISWKSSKYFAGDFNLSTILSMSTSVYDGCYDILTTEEKSLLLNTIQENGHKFYEEYVNHLENRIADNHVWQMTFRILNM
;
A
#
# COMPACT_ATOMS: atom_id res chain seq x y z
N TRP A 1 -11.78 -33.77 -9.11
CA TRP A 1 -10.68 -34.18 -10.01
C TRP A 1 -10.93 -33.50 -11.36
N SER A 2 -10.02 -32.63 -11.81
CA SER A 2 -10.04 -32.10 -13.17
C SER A 2 -9.39 -33.13 -14.13
N PRO A 3 -9.82 -33.23 -15.38
CA PRO A 3 -9.15 -34.07 -16.36
C PRO A 3 -7.68 -33.65 -16.54
N VAL A 4 -6.82 -34.61 -16.70
CA VAL A 4 -5.40 -34.37 -17.02
C VAL A 4 -5.31 -33.96 -18.49
N TYR A 5 -4.80 -32.77 -18.75
CA TYR A 5 -4.56 -32.27 -20.11
C TYR A 5 -3.09 -32.46 -20.44
N HIS A 6 -2.82 -33.00 -21.62
CA HIS A 6 -1.48 -33.08 -22.19
C HIS A 6 -1.32 -31.98 -23.23
N PHE A 7 -0.20 -31.32 -23.21
CA PHE A 7 0.19 -30.37 -24.27
C PHE A 7 1.58 -30.78 -24.78
N TYR A 8 1.81 -30.49 -26.04
CA TYR A 8 3.08 -30.75 -26.68
C TYR A 8 3.75 -29.43 -27.06
N VAL A 9 5.05 -29.38 -26.84
CA VAL A 9 5.91 -28.26 -27.25
C VAL A 9 6.73 -28.76 -28.44
N ASP A 10 6.68 -28.05 -29.55
CA ASP A 10 7.42 -28.32 -30.77
C ASP A 10 8.08 -27.05 -31.31
N ASP A 11 8.77 -27.14 -32.43
CA ASP A 11 9.47 -26.03 -33.07
C ASP A 11 8.52 -24.91 -33.56
N LYS A 12 7.21 -25.16 -33.59
CA LYS A 12 6.17 -24.18 -33.98
C LYS A 12 5.50 -23.55 -32.77
N THR A 13 5.81 -24.01 -31.56
CA THR A 13 5.24 -23.46 -30.33
C THR A 13 5.74 -22.04 -30.16
N LEU A 14 4.81 -21.11 -29.95
CA LEU A 14 5.14 -19.70 -29.71
C LEU A 14 5.93 -19.60 -28.39
N VAL A 15 7.16 -19.12 -28.48
CA VAL A 15 7.99 -18.84 -27.31
C VAL A 15 7.80 -17.37 -26.92
N PHE A 16 7.35 -17.15 -25.68
CA PHE A 16 7.34 -15.81 -25.11
C PHE A 16 8.77 -15.43 -24.72
N ASN A 17 9.31 -14.42 -25.39
CA ASN A 17 10.56 -13.79 -25.00
C ASN A 17 10.23 -12.59 -24.09
N PRO A 18 10.50 -12.67 -22.79
CA PRO A 18 10.25 -11.54 -21.90
C PRO A 18 11.13 -10.35 -22.32
N PRO A 19 10.62 -9.13 -22.25
CA PRO A 19 11.43 -7.94 -22.49
C PRO A 19 12.57 -7.87 -21.46
N SER A 20 13.67 -7.24 -21.84
CA SER A 20 14.75 -6.96 -20.90
C SER A 20 14.28 -6.02 -19.79
N LEU A 21 14.96 -6.06 -18.64
CA LEU A 21 14.66 -5.12 -17.53
C LEU A 21 14.75 -3.66 -18.00
N GLU A 22 15.73 -3.32 -18.82
CA GLU A 22 15.90 -1.98 -19.37
C GLU A 22 14.70 -1.57 -20.25
N GLU A 23 14.22 -2.45 -21.13
CA GLU A 23 13.03 -2.19 -21.95
C GLU A 23 11.78 -2.00 -21.10
N VAL A 24 11.64 -2.73 -19.99
CA VAL A 24 10.53 -2.57 -19.05
C VAL A 24 10.64 -1.22 -18.34
N LEU A 25 11.81 -0.91 -17.75
CA LEU A 25 12.02 0.34 -17.00
C LEU A 25 11.83 1.57 -17.87
N ASN A 26 12.26 1.53 -19.13
CA ASN A 26 12.10 2.65 -20.07
C ASN A 26 10.65 2.94 -20.46
N LYS A 27 9.72 2.01 -20.21
CA LYS A 27 8.28 2.23 -20.43
C LYS A 27 7.59 2.97 -19.29
N PHE A 28 8.20 3.03 -18.11
CA PHE A 28 7.60 3.77 -16.99
C PHE A 28 7.81 5.27 -17.17
N PRO A 29 6.76 6.08 -16.94
CA PRO A 29 6.91 7.52 -16.95
C PRO A 29 7.94 7.98 -15.90
N SER A 30 8.78 8.96 -16.27
CA SER A 30 9.78 9.53 -15.35
C SER A 30 9.19 10.54 -14.36
N THR A 31 7.97 11.01 -14.63
CA THR A 31 7.29 12.04 -13.85
C THR A 31 6.17 11.47 -12.99
N HIS A 32 6.00 12.00 -11.78
CA HIS A 32 4.91 11.66 -10.87
C HIS A 32 3.72 12.64 -11.02
N PRO A 33 2.48 12.22 -10.75
CA PRO A 33 2.07 10.84 -10.50
C PRO A 33 2.17 9.94 -11.75
N ARG A 34 2.32 8.64 -11.55
CA ARG A 34 2.45 7.65 -12.63
C ARG A 34 1.78 6.30 -12.34
N ILE A 35 1.28 6.07 -11.12
CA ILE A 35 0.63 4.82 -10.70
C ILE A 35 -0.89 4.95 -10.83
N LEU A 36 -1.50 5.91 -10.14
CA LEU A 36 -2.96 6.10 -10.16
C LEU A 36 -3.44 6.84 -11.41
N LEU A 37 -2.61 7.71 -11.95
CA LEU A 37 -2.81 8.42 -13.22
C LEU A 37 -1.46 8.86 -13.76
N GLU A 38 -1.38 9.11 -15.08
CA GLU A 38 -0.17 9.70 -15.64
C GLU A 38 -0.22 11.24 -15.57
N ARG A 39 0.91 11.83 -15.25
CA ARG A 39 1.08 13.29 -15.11
C ARG A 39 0.50 14.09 -16.27
N LYS A 40 0.71 13.62 -17.49
CA LYS A 40 0.22 14.28 -18.71
C LYS A 40 -1.30 14.39 -18.80
N ASP A 41 -2.03 13.47 -18.15
CA ASP A 41 -3.49 13.39 -18.20
C ASP A 41 -4.18 14.03 -17.00
N TRP A 42 -3.42 14.55 -16.03
CA TRP A 42 -3.95 14.98 -14.73
C TRP A 42 -5.07 16.01 -14.83
N ASP A 43 -4.85 17.10 -15.58
CA ASP A 43 -5.87 18.16 -15.72
C ASP A 43 -7.14 17.66 -16.43
N ASN A 44 -6.96 16.79 -17.42
CA ASN A 44 -8.08 16.18 -18.14
C ASN A 44 -8.88 15.23 -17.21
N ILE A 45 -8.22 14.50 -16.34
CA ILE A 45 -8.88 13.61 -15.38
C ILE A 45 -9.69 14.44 -14.36
N ILE A 46 -9.16 15.55 -13.86
CA ILE A 46 -9.90 16.46 -12.97
C ILE A 46 -11.18 16.93 -13.64
N GLU A 47 -11.07 17.49 -14.85
CA GLU A 47 -12.22 18.04 -15.57
C GLU A 47 -13.29 16.96 -15.85
N ARG A 48 -12.88 15.79 -16.26
CA ARG A 48 -13.81 14.67 -16.57
C ARG A 48 -14.52 14.12 -15.34
N ASN A 49 -13.94 14.27 -14.16
CA ASN A 49 -14.47 13.70 -12.91
C ASN A 49 -15.08 14.73 -11.96
N LYS A 50 -15.12 16.00 -12.31
CA LYS A 50 -15.65 17.07 -11.44
C LYS A 50 -17.07 16.80 -10.91
N ASP A 51 -17.91 16.15 -11.69
CA ASP A 51 -19.29 15.82 -11.35
C ASP A 51 -19.52 14.34 -10.99
N ASN A 52 -18.47 13.53 -11.03
CA ASN A 52 -18.55 12.12 -10.72
C ASN A 52 -18.89 11.90 -9.22
N PRO A 53 -19.97 11.16 -8.88
CA PRO A 53 -20.35 10.91 -7.49
C PRO A 53 -19.26 10.19 -6.68
N GLU A 54 -18.50 9.28 -7.29
CA GLU A 54 -17.41 8.57 -6.63
C GLU A 54 -16.27 9.54 -6.28
N ALA A 55 -15.85 10.40 -7.20
CA ALA A 55 -14.87 11.45 -6.93
C ALA A 55 -15.31 12.35 -5.77
N LYS A 56 -16.57 12.78 -5.75
CA LYS A 56 -17.15 13.56 -4.64
C LYS A 56 -17.16 12.79 -3.32
N SER A 57 -17.32 11.47 -3.34
CA SER A 57 -17.28 10.63 -2.16
C SER A 57 -15.88 10.59 -1.52
N TYR A 58 -14.81 10.50 -2.33
CA TYR A 58 -13.44 10.59 -1.84
C TYR A 58 -13.14 11.94 -1.19
N ILE A 59 -13.54 13.03 -1.83
CA ILE A 59 -13.38 14.38 -1.28
C ILE A 59 -14.15 14.53 0.05
N THR A 60 -15.37 14.01 0.10
CA THR A 60 -16.20 14.05 1.33
C THR A 60 -15.53 13.25 2.45
N LYS A 61 -15.01 12.07 2.16
CA LYS A 61 -14.31 11.23 3.13
C LYS A 61 -13.02 11.91 3.61
N ALA A 62 -12.23 12.47 2.69
CA ALA A 62 -11.01 13.20 3.02
C ALA A 62 -11.31 14.41 3.93
N ASN A 63 -12.37 15.16 3.67
CA ASN A 63 -12.80 16.28 4.53
C ASN A 63 -13.16 15.82 5.96
N LYS A 64 -13.79 14.66 6.13
CA LYS A 64 -14.08 14.10 7.45
C LYS A 64 -12.80 13.75 8.22
N CYS A 65 -11.74 13.38 7.54
CA CYS A 65 -10.47 13.03 8.19
C CYS A 65 -9.85 14.21 8.94
N PHE A 66 -10.03 15.47 8.49
CA PHE A 66 -9.58 16.66 9.21
C PHE A 66 -10.30 16.87 10.55
N GLN A 67 -11.52 16.35 10.67
CA GLN A 67 -12.30 16.41 11.92
C GLN A 67 -11.92 15.31 12.91
N HIS A 68 -11.23 14.28 12.43
CA HIS A 68 -10.83 13.10 13.20
C HIS A 68 -9.32 12.86 13.00
N PRO A 69 -8.44 13.69 13.61
CA PRO A 69 -7.00 13.49 13.49
C PRO A 69 -6.56 12.16 14.06
N LEU A 70 -5.52 11.55 13.47
CA LEU A 70 -4.89 10.38 14.04
C LEU A 70 -4.21 10.78 15.35
N LYS A 71 -4.47 10.02 16.40
CA LYS A 71 -3.87 10.21 17.73
C LYS A 71 -2.58 9.43 17.85
N HIS A 72 -1.92 9.53 19.00
CA HIS A 72 -0.77 8.69 19.30
C HIS A 72 -1.18 7.22 19.49
N LEU A 73 -0.24 6.30 19.26
CA LEU A 73 -0.49 4.86 19.27
C LEU A 73 -1.17 4.39 20.56
N GLU A 74 -0.75 4.90 21.70
CA GLU A 74 -1.25 4.53 23.02
C GLU A 74 -2.74 4.89 23.20
N GLU A 75 -3.20 5.93 22.51
CA GLU A 75 -4.59 6.36 22.54
C GLU A 75 -5.49 5.64 21.53
N GLU A 76 -4.87 5.09 20.47
CA GLU A 76 -5.58 4.38 19.39
C GLU A 76 -5.78 2.90 19.71
N ILE A 77 -4.90 2.29 20.49
CA ILE A 77 -4.91 0.86 20.77
C ILE A 77 -5.78 0.54 22.00
N ASP A 78 -6.83 -0.27 21.78
CA ASP A 78 -7.59 -0.86 22.90
C ASP A 78 -7.01 -2.22 23.30
N THR A 79 -6.34 -2.25 24.44
CA THR A 79 -5.75 -3.47 25.00
C THR A 79 -6.62 -4.16 26.04
N THR A 80 -7.80 -3.65 26.37
CA THR A 80 -8.64 -4.14 27.48
C THR A 80 -9.02 -5.61 27.36
N GLN A 81 -9.23 -6.12 26.17
CA GLN A 81 -9.52 -7.54 25.95
C GLN A 81 -8.25 -8.39 25.87
N VAL A 82 -7.14 -7.82 25.43
CA VAL A 82 -5.86 -8.53 25.30
C VAL A 82 -5.29 -8.91 26.67
N VAL A 83 -5.38 -8.01 27.65
CA VAL A 83 -4.88 -8.24 29.02
C VAL A 83 -5.60 -9.39 29.73
N LYS A 84 -6.80 -9.76 29.30
CA LYS A 84 -7.56 -10.89 29.87
C LYS A 84 -7.11 -12.26 29.34
N LEU A 85 -6.32 -12.30 28.29
CA LEU A 85 -5.82 -13.54 27.71
C LEU A 85 -4.62 -14.04 28.54
N THR A 86 -4.61 -15.34 28.82
CA THR A 86 -3.51 -15.97 29.56
C THR A 86 -2.46 -16.62 28.64
N ASN A 87 -2.85 -16.98 27.43
CA ASN A 87 -1.97 -17.60 26.44
C ASN A 87 -1.21 -16.51 25.65
N ILE A 88 0.12 -16.59 25.67
CA ILE A 88 1.01 -15.59 25.03
C ILE A 88 0.83 -15.52 23.49
N VAL A 89 0.54 -16.65 22.84
CA VAL A 89 0.30 -16.67 21.39
C VAL A 89 -1.02 -15.97 21.06
N GLN A 90 -2.04 -16.19 21.86
CA GLN A 90 -3.33 -15.51 21.72
C GLN A 90 -3.20 -14.02 22.02
N GLN A 91 -2.44 -13.63 23.03
CA GLN A 91 -2.15 -12.21 23.33
C GLN A 91 -1.46 -11.54 22.13
N ARG A 92 -0.39 -12.15 21.59
CA ARG A 92 0.32 -11.62 20.42
C ARG A 92 -0.59 -11.46 19.21
N SER A 93 -1.37 -12.49 18.91
CA SER A 93 -2.33 -12.45 17.79
C SER A 93 -3.39 -11.38 17.99
N ALA A 94 -3.86 -11.18 19.22
CA ALA A 94 -4.84 -10.14 19.52
C ALA A 94 -4.25 -8.72 19.37
N LEU A 95 -3.00 -8.50 19.82
CA LEU A 95 -2.31 -7.22 19.64
C LEU A 95 -2.13 -6.87 18.15
N ILE A 96 -1.72 -7.84 17.34
CA ILE A 96 -1.57 -7.66 15.90
C ILE A 96 -2.92 -7.31 15.25
N ARG A 97 -4.02 -7.93 15.69
CA ARG A 97 -5.37 -7.60 15.19
C ARG A 97 -5.82 -6.19 15.56
N GLU A 98 -5.48 -5.71 16.77
CA GLU A 98 -5.76 -4.31 17.13
C GLU A 98 -4.98 -3.34 16.23
N GLY A 99 -3.69 -3.58 16.01
CA GLY A 99 -2.92 -2.81 15.04
C GLY A 99 -3.52 -2.86 13.63
N ARG A 100 -4.01 -4.03 13.20
CA ARG A 100 -4.67 -4.20 11.90
C ARG A 100 -5.89 -3.31 11.72
N LYS A 101 -6.75 -3.16 12.73
CA LYS A 101 -7.93 -2.27 12.66
C LYS A 101 -7.54 -0.83 12.37
N ILE A 102 -6.44 -0.36 12.97
CA ILE A 102 -5.94 1.01 12.73
C ILE A 102 -5.41 1.13 11.31
N VAL A 103 -4.56 0.19 10.88
CA VAL A 103 -3.96 0.20 9.55
C VAL A 103 -5.02 0.17 8.45
N ASP A 104 -6.03 -0.69 8.57
CA ASP A 104 -7.14 -0.78 7.59
C ASP A 104 -7.98 0.51 7.53
N ARG A 105 -8.25 1.11 8.69
CA ARG A 105 -8.94 2.40 8.74
C ARG A 105 -8.13 3.50 8.07
N GLU A 106 -6.84 3.57 8.38
CA GLU A 106 -5.98 4.63 7.86
C GLU A 106 -5.60 4.41 6.39
N GLU A 107 -5.51 3.16 5.91
CA GLU A 107 -5.39 2.88 4.48
C GLU A 107 -6.54 3.55 3.71
N ALA A 108 -7.77 3.32 4.15
CA ALA A 108 -8.94 3.91 3.51
C ALA A 108 -9.04 5.45 3.64
N ASN A 109 -8.48 6.01 4.71
CA ASN A 109 -8.42 7.46 4.93
C ASN A 109 -7.34 8.11 4.04
N ILE A 110 -6.14 7.56 4.04
CA ILE A 110 -5.00 8.02 3.25
C ILE A 110 -5.32 7.90 1.76
N GLU A 111 -5.89 6.77 1.32
CA GLU A 111 -6.36 6.62 -0.06
C GLU A 111 -7.33 7.73 -0.46
N ALA A 112 -8.33 8.02 0.39
CA ALA A 112 -9.29 9.08 0.10
C ALA A 112 -8.61 10.46 -0.01
N MET A 113 -7.60 10.73 0.82
CA MET A 113 -6.85 11.99 0.77
C MET A 113 -5.97 12.10 -0.48
N VAL A 114 -5.24 11.03 -0.83
CA VAL A 114 -4.44 11.01 -2.07
C VAL A 114 -5.33 11.24 -3.28
N ARG A 115 -6.47 10.55 -3.37
CA ARG A 115 -7.43 10.74 -4.46
C ARG A 115 -8.06 12.14 -4.44
N ALA A 116 -8.38 12.69 -3.27
CA ALA A 116 -8.89 14.06 -3.16
C ALA A 116 -7.85 15.09 -3.64
N TYR A 117 -6.58 14.90 -3.30
CA TYR A 117 -5.48 15.72 -3.83
C TYR A 117 -5.40 15.62 -5.36
N LEU A 118 -5.39 14.40 -5.91
CA LEU A 118 -5.32 14.19 -7.35
C LEU A 118 -6.54 14.76 -8.11
N LEU A 119 -7.71 14.86 -7.46
CA LEU A 119 -8.94 15.40 -8.05
C LEU A 119 -9.06 16.92 -7.90
N THR A 120 -8.38 17.55 -6.95
CA THR A 120 -8.57 18.97 -6.62
C THR A 120 -7.30 19.80 -6.66
N LYS A 121 -6.13 19.18 -6.63
CA LYS A 121 -4.82 19.83 -6.41
C LYS A 121 -4.71 20.60 -5.09
N ASP A 122 -5.62 20.37 -4.16
CA ASP A 122 -5.55 21.01 -2.83
C ASP A 122 -4.49 20.33 -1.96
N ALA A 123 -3.36 21.00 -1.77
CA ALA A 123 -2.21 20.50 -1.04
C ALA A 123 -2.50 20.05 0.40
N ARG A 124 -3.58 20.55 1.03
CA ARG A 124 -3.96 20.15 2.39
C ARG A 124 -4.22 18.65 2.50
N TYR A 125 -4.81 18.04 1.48
CA TYR A 125 -5.04 16.60 1.46
C TYR A 125 -3.74 15.80 1.40
N ALA A 126 -2.79 16.22 0.57
CA ALA A 126 -1.48 15.57 0.46
C ALA A 126 -0.69 15.66 1.77
N GLN A 127 -0.68 16.86 2.39
CA GLN A 127 -0.01 17.09 3.67
C GLN A 127 -0.60 16.24 4.80
N GLU A 128 -1.92 16.15 4.90
CA GLU A 128 -2.56 15.33 5.93
C GLU A 128 -2.37 13.82 5.64
N ALA A 129 -2.39 13.38 4.38
CA ALA A 129 -2.09 12.01 4.01
C ALA A 129 -0.68 11.61 4.46
N PHE A 130 0.32 12.43 4.17
CA PHE A 130 1.69 12.22 4.61
C PHE A 130 1.81 12.22 6.14
N LYS A 131 1.21 13.19 6.82
CA LYS A 131 1.23 13.30 8.29
C LYS A 131 0.72 12.02 8.96
N ARG A 132 -0.42 11.49 8.52
CA ARG A 132 -0.98 10.24 9.05
C ARG A 132 -0.09 9.05 8.77
N LEU A 133 0.41 8.96 7.55
CA LEU A 133 1.29 7.88 7.16
C LEU A 133 2.61 7.90 7.92
N SER A 134 3.23 9.07 8.11
CA SER A 134 4.48 9.20 8.87
C SER A 134 4.32 8.77 10.33
N GLU A 135 3.17 9.08 10.95
CA GLU A 135 2.84 8.58 12.29
C GLU A 135 2.77 7.04 12.32
N ILE A 136 2.04 6.43 11.37
CA ILE A 136 1.95 4.96 11.25
C ILE A 136 3.33 4.33 10.99
N ILE A 137 4.16 4.93 10.15
CA ILE A 137 5.53 4.46 9.91
C ILE A 137 6.35 4.47 11.20
N SER A 138 6.18 5.47 12.05
CA SER A 138 6.86 5.54 13.34
C SER A 138 6.50 4.36 14.26
N TRP A 139 5.33 3.76 14.09
CA TRP A 139 4.82 2.63 14.88
C TRP A 139 5.21 1.25 14.32
N LYS A 140 5.80 1.18 13.12
CA LYS A 140 6.06 -0.09 12.40
C LYS A 140 6.86 -1.11 13.23
N SER A 141 7.73 -0.67 14.12
CA SER A 141 8.53 -1.52 15.00
C SER A 141 7.80 -1.99 16.25
N SER A 142 6.58 -1.51 16.50
CA SER A 142 5.81 -1.92 17.66
C SER A 142 5.24 -3.33 17.53
N LYS A 143 4.99 -3.98 18.66
CA LYS A 143 4.38 -5.32 18.71
C LYS A 143 2.99 -5.41 18.04
N TYR A 144 2.33 -4.29 17.83
CA TYR A 144 1.02 -4.21 17.20
C TYR A 144 1.09 -4.30 15.67
N PHE A 145 2.24 -3.96 15.09
CA PHE A 145 2.43 -3.89 13.64
C PHE A 145 3.36 -4.99 13.10
N ALA A 146 3.74 -5.96 13.91
CA ALA A 146 4.68 -7.02 13.57
C ALA A 146 4.14 -8.07 12.57
N GLY A 147 2.96 -7.88 11.99
CA GLY A 147 2.36 -8.83 11.04
C GLY A 147 2.59 -8.41 9.59
N ASP A 148 2.80 -9.38 8.70
CA ASP A 148 3.06 -9.13 7.27
C ASP A 148 1.90 -8.36 6.60
N PHE A 149 0.66 -8.61 7.01
CA PHE A 149 -0.49 -7.84 6.54
C PHE A 149 -0.38 -6.35 6.87
N ASN A 150 0.04 -6.00 8.07
CA ASN A 150 0.19 -4.61 8.46
C ASN A 150 1.34 -3.94 7.70
N LEU A 151 2.48 -4.63 7.57
CA LEU A 151 3.62 -4.13 6.81
C LEU A 151 3.31 -3.98 5.32
N SER A 152 2.54 -4.91 4.74
CA SER A 152 2.14 -4.82 3.33
C SER A 152 1.22 -3.62 3.07
N THR A 153 0.29 -3.35 3.98
CA THR A 153 -0.59 -2.20 3.87
C THR A 153 0.18 -0.88 4.05
N ILE A 154 1.16 -0.84 4.97
CA ILE A 154 2.05 0.33 5.12
C ILE A 154 2.85 0.56 3.84
N LEU A 155 3.34 -0.50 3.19
CA LEU A 155 4.04 -0.41 1.90
C LEU A 155 3.12 0.17 0.82
N SER A 156 1.89 -0.34 0.70
CA SER A 156 0.88 0.15 -0.25
C SER A 156 0.57 1.65 -0.04
N MET A 157 0.32 2.05 1.21
CA MET A 157 0.09 3.46 1.54
C MET A 157 1.30 4.33 1.20
N SER A 158 2.53 3.85 1.51
CA SER A 158 3.76 4.58 1.24
C SER A 158 3.96 4.82 -0.25
N THR A 159 3.71 3.81 -1.08
CA THR A 159 3.78 3.91 -2.54
C THR A 159 2.75 4.89 -3.08
N SER A 160 1.50 4.81 -2.60
CA SER A 160 0.42 5.70 -3.03
C SER A 160 0.69 7.17 -2.67
N VAL A 161 1.17 7.46 -1.46
CA VAL A 161 1.50 8.82 -1.03
C VAL A 161 2.75 9.33 -1.75
N TYR A 162 3.80 8.49 -1.88
CA TYR A 162 5.02 8.86 -2.60
C TYR A 162 4.73 9.27 -4.04
N ASP A 163 3.97 8.46 -4.76
CA ASP A 163 3.64 8.73 -6.15
C ASP A 163 2.60 9.86 -6.31
N GLY A 164 1.46 9.70 -5.63
CA GLY A 164 0.32 10.60 -5.81
C GLY A 164 0.53 12.01 -5.29
N CYS A 165 1.33 12.17 -4.21
CA CYS A 165 1.58 13.46 -3.56
C CYS A 165 3.00 14.01 -3.84
N TYR A 166 3.75 13.43 -4.77
CA TYR A 166 5.17 13.71 -5.00
C TYR A 166 5.53 15.19 -5.08
N ASP A 167 4.71 16.00 -5.73
CA ASP A 167 4.98 17.43 -5.92
C ASP A 167 4.91 18.25 -4.63
N ILE A 168 4.17 17.77 -3.64
CA ILE A 168 3.95 18.48 -2.37
C ILE A 168 4.96 18.06 -1.30
N LEU A 169 5.50 16.84 -1.43
CA LEU A 169 6.45 16.30 -0.46
C LEU A 169 7.80 17.01 -0.51
N THR A 170 8.35 17.30 0.67
CA THR A 170 9.75 17.77 0.81
C THR A 170 10.75 16.66 0.47
N THR A 171 12.02 17.00 0.37
CA THR A 171 13.08 16.02 0.12
C THR A 171 13.18 14.99 1.26
N GLU A 172 13.04 15.44 2.50
CA GLU A 172 13.10 14.60 3.70
C GLU A 172 11.91 13.65 3.75
N GLU A 173 10.71 14.13 3.43
CA GLU A 173 9.49 13.33 3.37
C GLU A 173 9.56 12.26 2.27
N LYS A 174 10.06 12.63 1.09
CA LYS A 174 10.34 11.68 0.00
C LYS A 174 11.34 10.61 0.43
N SER A 175 12.39 11.01 1.12
CA SER A 175 13.42 10.08 1.61
C SER A 175 12.85 9.10 2.64
N LEU A 176 12.01 9.57 3.57
CA LEU A 176 11.33 8.70 4.53
C LEU A 176 10.47 7.63 3.84
N LEU A 177 9.65 8.06 2.89
CA LEU A 177 8.77 7.15 2.16
C LEU A 177 9.56 6.17 1.29
N LEU A 178 10.58 6.65 0.57
CA LEU A 178 11.42 5.81 -0.28
C LEU A 178 12.15 4.74 0.54
N ASN A 179 12.73 5.11 1.68
CA ASN A 179 13.37 4.16 2.59
C ASN A 179 12.38 3.12 3.10
N THR A 180 11.16 3.54 3.47
CA THR A 180 10.11 2.63 3.92
C THR A 180 9.68 1.66 2.81
N ILE A 181 9.56 2.14 1.57
CA ILE A 181 9.24 1.32 0.39
C ILE A 181 10.37 0.32 0.12
N GLN A 182 11.63 0.77 0.16
CA GLN A 182 12.79 -0.10 -0.09
C GLN A 182 12.94 -1.18 0.98
N GLU A 183 12.87 -0.83 2.26
CA GLU A 183 12.98 -1.79 3.36
C GLU A 183 11.90 -2.87 3.31
N ASN A 184 10.64 -2.46 3.17
CA ASN A 184 9.51 -3.40 3.14
C ASN A 184 9.46 -4.17 1.82
N GLY A 185 9.72 -3.51 0.69
CA GLY A 185 9.77 -4.14 -0.62
C GLY A 185 10.86 -5.20 -0.70
N HIS A 186 12.07 -4.89 -0.19
CA HIS A 186 13.17 -5.85 -0.13
C HIS A 186 12.83 -7.05 0.74
N LYS A 187 12.26 -6.82 1.95
CA LYS A 187 11.80 -7.90 2.82
C LYS A 187 10.82 -8.84 2.10
N PHE A 188 9.80 -8.31 1.47
CA PHE A 188 8.82 -9.12 0.75
C PHE A 188 9.41 -9.82 -0.47
N TYR A 189 10.32 -9.18 -1.18
CA TYR A 189 11.03 -9.81 -2.30
C TYR A 189 11.88 -11.00 -1.83
N GLU A 190 12.66 -10.84 -0.76
CA GLU A 190 13.45 -11.92 -0.16
C GLU A 190 12.56 -13.08 0.31
N GLU A 191 11.45 -12.78 0.97
CA GLU A 191 10.48 -13.80 1.38
C GLU A 191 9.88 -14.54 0.17
N TYR A 192 9.55 -13.80 -0.90
CA TYR A 192 9.04 -14.38 -2.14
C TYR A 192 10.05 -15.30 -2.79
N VAL A 193 11.28 -14.84 -3.02
CA VAL A 193 12.34 -15.63 -3.66
C VAL A 193 12.69 -16.87 -2.85
N ASN A 194 12.79 -16.75 -1.52
CA ASN A 194 13.18 -17.84 -0.66
C ASN A 194 12.07 -18.87 -0.42
N HIS A 195 10.81 -18.52 -0.65
CA HIS A 195 9.66 -19.39 -0.34
C HIS A 195 8.91 -19.88 -1.57
N LEU A 196 9.19 -19.34 -2.75
CA LEU A 196 8.51 -19.71 -3.99
C LEU A 196 8.58 -21.22 -4.28
N GLU A 197 9.73 -21.84 -4.02
CA GLU A 197 9.94 -23.26 -4.27
C GLU A 197 9.44 -24.16 -3.12
N ASN A 198 9.38 -23.65 -1.89
CA ASN A 198 9.21 -24.48 -0.70
C ASN A 198 7.82 -24.37 -0.05
N ARG A 199 7.01 -23.36 -0.40
CA ARG A 199 5.72 -23.09 0.24
C ARG A 199 4.63 -22.70 -0.74
N ILE A 200 4.59 -23.38 -1.86
CA ILE A 200 3.60 -23.12 -2.92
C ILE A 200 2.19 -23.33 -2.36
N ALA A 201 1.33 -22.40 -2.70
CA ALA A 201 -0.14 -22.46 -2.73
C ALA A 201 -0.90 -22.46 -1.40
N ASP A 202 -0.38 -22.96 -0.30
CA ASP A 202 -1.17 -23.08 0.95
C ASP A 202 -1.07 -21.87 1.87
N ASN A 203 -0.25 -20.89 1.55
CA ASN A 203 0.01 -19.77 2.44
C ASN A 203 -0.49 -18.45 1.83
N HIS A 204 -1.50 -17.86 2.45
CA HIS A 204 -2.01 -16.53 2.08
C HIS A 204 -0.95 -15.42 2.17
N VAL A 205 0.14 -15.61 2.93
CA VAL A 205 1.30 -14.70 2.94
C VAL A 205 1.91 -14.60 1.55
N TRP A 206 1.98 -15.70 0.80
CA TRP A 206 2.44 -15.69 -0.58
C TRP A 206 1.55 -14.81 -1.48
N GLN A 207 0.24 -14.89 -1.34
CA GLN A 207 -0.70 -14.06 -2.09
C GLN A 207 -0.54 -12.56 -1.78
N MET A 208 -0.26 -12.22 -0.53
CA MET A 208 0.00 -10.83 -0.12
C MET A 208 1.31 -10.31 -0.69
N THR A 209 2.38 -11.11 -0.63
CA THR A 209 3.68 -10.78 -1.24
C THR A 209 3.52 -10.53 -2.73
N PHE A 210 2.79 -11.40 -3.43
CA PHE A 210 2.54 -11.27 -4.87
C PHE A 210 1.73 -10.01 -5.21
N ARG A 211 0.72 -9.69 -4.42
CA ARG A 211 -0.07 -8.44 -4.58
C ARG A 211 0.84 -7.21 -4.54
N ILE A 212 1.78 -7.18 -3.61
CA ILE A 212 2.65 -6.02 -3.37
C ILE A 212 3.71 -5.88 -4.47
N LEU A 213 4.30 -6.99 -4.90
CA LEU A 213 5.33 -6.97 -5.95
C LEU A 213 4.76 -6.61 -7.34
N ASN A 214 3.44 -6.69 -7.52
CA ASN A 214 2.76 -6.32 -8.77
C ASN A 214 2.11 -4.91 -8.72
N MET A 215 2.28 -4.16 -7.65
CA MET A 215 1.88 -2.75 -7.56
C MET A 215 3.02 -1.83 -8.00
#